data_5b680bdda5a266bba36b3ddeef2dc6c8
#
_entry.id   5b680bdda5a266bba36b3ddeef2dc6c8
#
_cell.length_a   1.000
_cell.length_b   1.000
_cell.length_c   1.000
_cell.angle_alpha   90.00
_cell.angle_beta   90.00
_cell.angle_gamma   90.00
#
_symmetry.space_group_name_H-M   'P 1'
#
loop_
_entity.id
_entity.type
_entity.pdbx_description
1 polymer ?
#
loop_
_entity_poly.entity_id
_entity_poly.type
_entity_poly.pdbx_seq_one_letter_code
_entity_poly.pdbx_strand_id
1 'polypeptide(L)'
;NGALLSRSIIFELRALSQENIRTLILRAVNDCDKGMGNYGAVIDDDALEFLSDMAGGDARSALNAVELGILTTPKSDDGYIHLTLDVASECIQKRVVQYDKQGDNHYDIISAFIKSMRGSDPDAAVYYLAKMLYAGEDIKFIARRIMILASEDIGNADPQALCVAVAAAQAVERVGMPEAQIILSQAVTYMACAPKSNAAVNAIFSAMDSVKKTRTTVPVHLQDAHYGGHEKLGKGIGY
;
A
#
# COMPACT_ATOMS: atom_id res chain seq x y z
N ASN A 1 3.95 7.17 20.66
CA ASN A 1 4.24 8.05 21.82
C ASN A 1 5.03 7.24 22.85
N GLY A 2 6.37 7.52 22.97
CA GLY A 2 7.29 6.75 23.82
C GLY A 2 6.88 6.72 25.31
N ALA A 3 6.20 7.76 25.79
CA ALA A 3 5.71 7.83 27.15
C ALA A 3 4.54 6.88 27.45
N LEU A 4 3.76 6.51 26.44
CA LEU A 4 2.71 5.49 26.55
C LEU A 4 3.31 4.08 26.51
N LEU A 5 4.28 3.84 25.64
CA LEU A 5 4.93 2.54 25.50
C LEU A 5 5.68 2.11 26.77
N SER A 6 6.30 3.06 27.49
CA SER A 6 7.02 2.77 28.74
C SER A 6 6.12 2.42 29.94
N ARG A 7 4.79 2.64 29.81
CA ARG A 7 3.81 2.42 30.88
C ARG A 7 2.70 1.42 30.52
N SER A 8 2.84 0.75 29.37
CA SER A 8 1.86 -0.19 28.83
C SER A 8 2.52 -1.54 28.56
N ILE A 9 1.77 -2.61 28.74
CA ILE A 9 2.15 -3.93 28.27
C ILE A 9 1.68 -4.03 26.81
N ILE A 10 2.60 -4.33 25.91
CA ILE A 10 2.31 -4.49 24.49
C ILE A 10 1.98 -5.96 24.25
N PHE A 11 0.78 -6.23 23.76
CA PHE A 11 0.38 -7.54 23.26
C PHE A 11 0.36 -7.47 21.74
N GLU A 12 1.20 -8.26 21.10
CA GLU A 12 1.18 -8.43 19.65
C GLU A 12 0.13 -9.48 19.27
N LEU A 13 -0.90 -9.06 18.54
CA LEU A 13 -1.89 -9.97 17.97
C LEU A 13 -1.35 -10.49 16.64
N ARG A 14 -1.21 -11.82 16.54
CA ARG A 14 -0.80 -12.48 15.30
C ARG A 14 -2.02 -12.91 14.51
N ALA A 15 -1.88 -12.96 13.19
CA ALA A 15 -2.88 -13.57 12.32
C ALA A 15 -3.15 -15.02 12.75
N LEU A 16 -4.40 -15.45 12.65
CA LEU A 16 -4.79 -16.81 12.99
C LEU A 16 -4.25 -17.79 11.94
N SER A 17 -3.90 -19.00 12.37
CA SER A 17 -3.54 -20.07 11.43
C SER A 17 -4.78 -20.53 10.66
N GLN A 18 -4.57 -21.15 9.48
CA GLN A 18 -5.63 -21.75 8.67
C GLN A 18 -6.47 -22.74 9.49
N GLU A 19 -5.84 -23.57 10.33
CA GLU A 19 -6.49 -24.52 11.23
C GLU A 19 -7.43 -23.83 12.25
N ASN A 20 -6.99 -22.70 12.80
CA ASN A 20 -7.82 -21.91 13.70
C ASN A 20 -9.04 -21.30 13.00
N ILE A 21 -8.86 -20.81 11.78
CA ILE A 21 -9.96 -20.30 10.95
C ILE A 21 -10.94 -21.42 10.61
N ARG A 22 -10.44 -22.61 10.20
CA ARG A 22 -11.27 -23.80 9.95
C ARG A 22 -12.14 -24.15 11.17
N THR A 23 -11.54 -24.16 12.36
CA THR A 23 -12.23 -24.44 13.61
C THR A 23 -13.33 -23.40 13.90
N LEU A 24 -13.06 -22.12 13.65
CA LEU A 24 -14.02 -21.03 13.83
C LEU A 24 -15.19 -21.14 12.85
N ILE A 25 -14.93 -21.46 11.57
CA ILE A 25 -15.98 -21.68 10.56
C ILE A 25 -16.91 -22.83 10.99
N LEU A 26 -16.34 -23.99 11.32
CA LEU A 26 -17.13 -25.15 11.75
C LEU A 26 -17.97 -24.85 12.98
N ARG A 27 -17.41 -24.12 13.95
CA ARG A 27 -18.16 -23.68 15.12
C ARG A 27 -19.29 -22.74 14.74
N ALA A 28 -19.06 -21.76 13.86
CA ALA A 28 -20.09 -20.82 13.43
C ALA A 28 -21.24 -21.51 12.69
N VAL A 29 -20.96 -22.52 11.86
CA VAL A 29 -21.98 -23.28 11.13
C VAL A 29 -22.83 -24.16 12.06
N ASN A 30 -22.21 -24.75 13.12
CA ASN A 30 -22.87 -25.75 13.96
C ASN A 30 -23.45 -25.21 15.29
N ASP A 31 -22.98 -24.06 15.78
CA ASP A 31 -23.41 -23.51 17.07
C ASP A 31 -24.80 -22.87 16.92
N CYS A 32 -25.80 -23.42 17.63
CA CYS A 32 -27.18 -22.92 17.61
C CYS A 32 -27.40 -21.67 18.48
N ASP A 33 -26.52 -21.41 19.45
CA ASP A 33 -26.69 -20.29 20.39
C ASP A 33 -25.97 -19.02 19.92
N LYS A 34 -24.75 -19.18 19.40
CA LYS A 34 -23.85 -18.08 19.04
C LYS A 34 -23.43 -18.09 17.56
N GLY A 35 -23.93 -19.04 16.79
CA GLY A 35 -23.62 -19.22 15.38
C GLY A 35 -24.89 -19.32 14.52
N MET A 36 -24.74 -19.99 13.41
CA MET A 36 -25.78 -20.18 12.38
C MET A 36 -26.40 -21.59 12.39
N GLY A 37 -26.21 -22.40 13.46
CA GLY A 37 -26.68 -23.79 13.52
C GLY A 37 -28.17 -23.97 13.31
N ASN A 38 -28.98 -22.96 13.66
CA ASN A 38 -30.44 -23.00 13.49
C ASN A 38 -30.89 -22.89 12.02
N TYR A 39 -30.00 -22.51 11.09
CA TYR A 39 -30.33 -22.43 9.66
C TYR A 39 -30.28 -23.79 8.96
N GLY A 40 -29.63 -24.80 9.58
CA GLY A 40 -29.46 -26.12 8.98
C GLY A 40 -28.50 -26.07 7.79
N ALA A 41 -27.36 -25.41 7.96
CA ALA A 41 -26.33 -25.33 6.94
C ALA A 41 -25.29 -26.45 7.08
N VAL A 42 -24.81 -26.94 5.95
CA VAL A 42 -23.70 -27.89 5.83
C VAL A 42 -22.65 -27.28 4.92
N ILE A 43 -21.40 -27.33 5.32
CA ILE A 43 -20.29 -26.84 4.52
C ILE A 43 -19.48 -28.03 3.98
N ASP A 44 -19.19 -28.01 2.67
CA ASP A 44 -18.38 -29.01 2.02
C ASP A 44 -16.91 -28.85 2.42
N ASP A 45 -16.14 -29.94 2.45
CA ASP A 45 -14.74 -29.91 2.91
C ASP A 45 -13.85 -29.02 2.04
N ASP A 46 -14.06 -29.00 0.73
CA ASP A 46 -13.34 -28.15 -0.22
C ASP A 46 -13.70 -26.65 -0.05
N ALA A 47 -14.96 -26.33 0.22
CA ALA A 47 -15.41 -24.98 0.56
C ALA A 47 -14.81 -24.51 1.89
N LEU A 48 -14.75 -25.39 2.88
CA LEU A 48 -14.16 -25.10 4.18
C LEU A 48 -12.65 -24.83 4.07
N GLU A 49 -11.94 -25.65 3.29
CA GLU A 49 -10.50 -25.46 3.05
C GLU A 49 -10.25 -24.14 2.30
N PHE A 50 -11.00 -23.90 1.25
CA PHE A 50 -10.93 -22.66 0.46
C PHE A 50 -11.17 -21.40 1.30
N LEU A 51 -12.25 -21.35 2.10
CA LEU A 51 -12.56 -20.21 2.97
C LEU A 51 -11.46 -19.99 4.03
N SER A 52 -10.90 -21.08 4.57
CA SER A 52 -9.87 -21.01 5.59
C SER A 52 -8.54 -20.45 5.05
N ASP A 53 -8.20 -20.79 3.81
CA ASP A 53 -7.01 -20.29 3.12
C ASP A 53 -7.18 -18.84 2.70
N MET A 54 -8.29 -18.52 2.02
CA MET A 54 -8.58 -17.20 1.49
C MET A 54 -8.81 -16.12 2.56
N ALA A 55 -9.14 -16.52 3.79
CA ALA A 55 -9.27 -15.59 4.91
C ALA A 55 -7.94 -14.96 5.35
N GLY A 56 -6.80 -15.56 4.98
CA GLY A 56 -5.47 -15.01 5.27
C GLY A 56 -5.22 -14.71 6.76
N GLY A 57 -5.85 -15.49 7.67
CA GLY A 57 -5.77 -15.30 9.12
C GLY A 57 -6.75 -14.29 9.73
N ASP A 58 -7.65 -13.73 8.93
CA ASP A 58 -8.75 -12.84 9.39
C ASP A 58 -10.04 -13.62 9.63
N ALA A 59 -10.33 -13.92 10.90
CA ALA A 59 -11.55 -14.62 11.32
C ALA A 59 -12.83 -13.88 10.88
N ARG A 60 -12.84 -12.54 10.91
CA ARG A 60 -14.03 -11.77 10.54
C ARG A 60 -14.35 -11.94 9.06
N SER A 61 -13.32 -11.96 8.23
CA SER A 61 -13.48 -12.19 6.79
C SER A 61 -14.11 -13.55 6.51
N ALA A 62 -13.58 -14.61 7.14
CA ALA A 62 -14.11 -15.97 7.02
C ALA A 62 -15.55 -16.09 7.50
N LEU A 63 -15.85 -15.60 8.71
CA LEU A 63 -17.18 -15.72 9.32
C LEU A 63 -18.25 -14.98 8.55
N ASN A 64 -17.94 -13.80 8.02
CA ASN A 64 -18.90 -13.05 7.22
C ASN A 64 -19.13 -13.65 5.82
N ALA A 65 -18.14 -14.34 5.24
CA ALA A 65 -18.35 -15.09 4.00
C ALA A 65 -19.29 -16.27 4.23
N VAL A 66 -19.13 -16.98 5.35
CA VAL A 66 -20.02 -18.06 5.78
C VAL A 66 -21.43 -17.53 6.04
N GLU A 67 -21.57 -16.45 6.81
CA GLU A 67 -22.87 -15.81 7.08
C GLU A 67 -23.58 -15.42 5.78
N LEU A 68 -22.87 -14.76 4.86
CA LEU A 68 -23.42 -14.38 3.57
C LEU A 68 -23.88 -15.62 2.77
N GLY A 69 -23.05 -16.65 2.71
CA GLY A 69 -23.37 -17.91 2.03
C GLY A 69 -24.64 -18.57 2.57
N ILE A 70 -24.75 -18.65 3.89
CA ILE A 70 -25.94 -19.23 4.55
C ILE A 70 -27.19 -18.40 4.28
N LEU A 71 -27.11 -17.06 4.30
CA LEU A 71 -28.26 -16.18 4.13
C LEU A 71 -28.72 -16.04 2.67
N THR A 72 -27.83 -16.28 1.71
CA THR A 72 -28.13 -16.10 0.28
C THR A 72 -28.40 -17.40 -0.48
N THR A 73 -28.04 -18.55 0.09
CA THR A 73 -28.24 -19.85 -0.55
C THR A 73 -29.60 -20.44 -0.16
N PRO A 74 -30.44 -20.81 -1.10
CA PRO A 74 -31.72 -21.47 -0.80
C PRO A 74 -31.47 -22.88 -0.24
N LYS A 75 -32.45 -23.38 0.52
CA LYS A 75 -32.42 -24.78 0.99
C LYS A 75 -32.58 -25.73 -0.19
N SER A 76 -31.80 -26.78 -0.18
CA SER A 76 -31.91 -27.90 -1.12
C SER A 76 -33.11 -28.80 -0.80
N ASP A 77 -33.41 -29.77 -1.68
CA ASP A 77 -34.51 -30.70 -1.53
C ASP A 77 -34.45 -31.56 -0.25
N ASP A 78 -33.25 -31.72 0.32
CA ASP A 78 -32.99 -32.40 1.59
C ASP A 78 -33.29 -31.54 2.83
N GLY A 79 -33.66 -30.26 2.61
CA GLY A 79 -33.97 -29.30 3.68
C GLY A 79 -32.76 -28.58 4.29
N TYR A 80 -31.54 -28.84 3.79
CA TYR A 80 -30.30 -28.21 4.25
C TYR A 80 -29.82 -27.13 3.27
N ILE A 81 -29.00 -26.20 3.78
CA ILE A 81 -28.28 -25.20 2.98
C ILE A 81 -26.87 -25.75 2.75
N HIS A 82 -26.50 -26.01 1.49
CA HIS A 82 -25.18 -26.51 1.15
C HIS A 82 -24.25 -25.36 0.76
N LEU A 83 -23.20 -25.14 1.57
CA LEU A 83 -22.11 -24.22 1.25
C LEU A 83 -21.06 -24.98 0.42
N THR A 84 -21.26 -24.97 -0.89
CA THR A 84 -20.34 -25.55 -1.87
C THR A 84 -19.16 -24.61 -2.15
N LEU A 85 -18.13 -25.12 -2.83
CA LEU A 85 -16.99 -24.30 -3.28
C LEU A 85 -17.41 -23.11 -4.14
N ASP A 86 -18.41 -23.28 -5.00
CA ASP A 86 -18.94 -22.20 -5.85
C ASP A 86 -19.54 -21.08 -5.00
N VAL A 87 -20.39 -21.44 -4.03
CA VAL A 87 -21.00 -20.47 -3.08
C VAL A 87 -19.92 -19.76 -2.27
N ALA A 88 -18.95 -20.52 -1.76
CA ALA A 88 -17.84 -19.97 -0.99
C ALA A 88 -17.01 -18.97 -1.80
N SER A 89 -16.73 -19.31 -3.05
CA SER A 89 -16.00 -18.46 -3.99
C SER A 89 -16.74 -17.16 -4.29
N GLU A 90 -18.04 -17.21 -4.52
CA GLU A 90 -18.87 -16.01 -4.72
C GLU A 90 -18.92 -15.10 -3.49
N CYS A 91 -19.02 -15.69 -2.30
CA CYS A 91 -19.10 -14.95 -1.04
C CYS A 91 -17.80 -14.23 -0.69
N ILE A 92 -16.66 -14.84 -0.96
CA ILE A 92 -15.34 -14.19 -0.79
C ILE A 92 -15.07 -13.16 -1.86
N GLN A 93 -15.37 -13.42 -3.14
CA GLN A 93 -15.15 -12.46 -4.23
C GLN A 93 -15.93 -11.16 -4.04
N LYS A 94 -17.14 -11.20 -3.56
CA LYS A 94 -17.93 -9.98 -3.24
C LYS A 94 -17.28 -9.13 -2.14
N ARG A 95 -16.34 -9.68 -1.37
CA ARG A 95 -15.72 -9.01 -0.23
C ARG A 95 -14.27 -8.62 -0.41
N VAL A 96 -13.52 -9.27 -1.27
CA VAL A 96 -12.14 -8.87 -1.65
C VAL A 96 -12.12 -7.44 -2.23
N VAL A 97 -13.29 -6.93 -2.69
CA VAL A 97 -13.48 -5.54 -3.09
C VAL A 97 -13.52 -4.55 -1.90
N GLN A 98 -13.70 -5.02 -0.67
CA GLN A 98 -13.56 -4.17 0.54
C GLN A 98 -12.14 -4.27 1.13
N TYR A 99 -11.18 -3.78 0.38
CA TYR A 99 -9.88 -3.36 0.89
C TYR A 99 -10.10 -2.30 1.97
N ASP A 100 -9.67 -2.60 3.19
CA ASP A 100 -9.72 -1.63 4.28
C ASP A 100 -8.72 -0.49 3.99
N LYS A 101 -9.21 0.54 3.29
CA LYS A 101 -8.43 1.73 2.94
C LYS A 101 -7.88 2.50 4.17
N GLN A 102 -8.23 2.09 5.38
CA GLN A 102 -7.86 2.73 6.64
C GLN A 102 -7.15 1.77 7.62
N GLY A 103 -6.91 0.51 7.26
CA GLY A 103 -6.24 -0.48 8.12
C GLY A 103 -4.72 -0.48 8.01
N ASP A 104 -4.06 -1.04 9.02
CA ASP A 104 -2.58 -1.20 9.07
C ASP A 104 -2.03 -1.91 7.84
N ASN A 105 -2.76 -2.87 7.28
CA ASN A 105 -2.38 -3.62 6.07
C ASN A 105 -2.23 -2.74 4.82
N HIS A 106 -3.00 -1.65 4.71
CA HIS A 106 -2.86 -0.67 3.61
C HIS A 106 -1.48 0.00 3.64
N TYR A 107 -1.09 0.52 4.80
CA TYR A 107 0.21 1.17 4.97
C TYR A 107 1.38 0.20 4.79
N ASP A 108 1.22 -1.05 5.18
CA ASP A 108 2.23 -2.09 5.02
C ASP A 108 2.47 -2.42 3.54
N ILE A 109 1.41 -2.53 2.73
CA ILE A 109 1.54 -2.78 1.29
C ILE A 109 2.21 -1.60 0.58
N ILE A 110 1.83 -0.37 0.89
CA ILE A 110 2.47 0.84 0.33
C ILE A 110 3.95 0.88 0.74
N SER A 111 4.24 0.59 2.01
CA SER A 111 5.60 0.53 2.52
C SER A 111 6.44 -0.53 1.80
N ALA A 112 5.87 -1.74 1.59
CA ALA A 112 6.52 -2.82 0.87
C ALA A 112 6.76 -2.44 -0.61
N PHE A 113 5.79 -1.83 -1.27
CA PHE A 113 5.91 -1.31 -2.64
C PHE A 113 7.10 -0.35 -2.80
N ILE A 114 7.18 0.65 -1.92
CA ILE A 114 8.27 1.63 -1.95
C ILE A 114 9.61 0.97 -1.65
N LYS A 115 9.66 0.10 -0.63
CA LYS A 115 10.89 -0.59 -0.21
C LYS A 115 11.40 -1.56 -1.27
N SER A 116 10.51 -2.20 -2.04
CA SER A 116 10.89 -3.09 -3.15
C SER A 116 11.58 -2.31 -4.26
N MET A 117 11.03 -1.17 -4.70
CA MET A 117 11.71 -0.30 -5.68
C MET A 117 13.04 0.26 -5.15
N ARG A 118 13.07 0.70 -3.90
CA ARG A 118 14.28 1.20 -3.22
C ARG A 118 15.35 0.11 -3.09
N GLY A 119 14.94 -1.11 -2.80
CA GLY A 119 15.79 -2.29 -2.68
C GLY A 119 16.21 -2.91 -4.00
N SER A 120 15.78 -2.34 -5.14
CA SER A 120 16.10 -2.81 -6.49
C SER A 120 15.58 -4.23 -6.78
N ASP A 121 14.37 -4.53 -6.31
CA ASP A 121 13.64 -5.77 -6.58
C ASP A 121 12.43 -5.46 -7.49
N PRO A 122 12.58 -5.58 -8.83
CA PRO A 122 11.49 -5.28 -9.76
C PRO A 122 10.32 -6.26 -9.67
N ASP A 123 10.56 -7.53 -9.36
CA ASP A 123 9.52 -8.55 -9.27
C ASP A 123 8.60 -8.27 -8.06
N ALA A 124 9.18 -8.02 -6.89
CA ALA A 124 8.42 -7.62 -5.71
C ALA A 124 7.69 -6.27 -5.92
N ALA A 125 8.33 -5.30 -6.58
CA ALA A 125 7.73 -3.99 -6.84
C ALA A 125 6.48 -4.10 -7.73
N VAL A 126 6.53 -4.89 -8.80
CA VAL A 126 5.37 -5.15 -9.67
C VAL A 126 4.30 -5.97 -8.95
N TYR A 127 4.68 -6.93 -8.10
CA TYR A 127 3.74 -7.70 -7.29
C TYR A 127 2.93 -6.80 -6.34
N TYR A 128 3.60 -5.90 -5.60
CA TYR A 128 2.91 -4.98 -4.70
C TYR A 128 2.11 -3.91 -5.45
N LEU A 129 2.55 -3.47 -6.64
CA LEU A 129 1.73 -2.66 -7.55
C LEU A 129 0.43 -3.37 -7.90
N ALA A 130 0.52 -4.62 -8.37
CA ALA A 130 -0.66 -5.43 -8.72
C ALA A 130 -1.61 -5.60 -7.52
N LYS A 131 -1.05 -5.82 -6.33
CA LYS A 131 -1.84 -5.95 -5.08
C LYS A 131 -2.58 -4.66 -4.74
N MET A 132 -1.97 -3.47 -4.91
CA MET A 132 -2.62 -2.18 -4.73
C MET A 132 -3.71 -1.94 -5.77
N LEU A 133 -3.45 -2.22 -7.05
CA LEU A 133 -4.42 -2.06 -8.14
C LEU A 133 -5.62 -2.99 -7.97
N TYR A 134 -5.38 -4.26 -7.61
CA TYR A 134 -6.43 -5.22 -7.33
C TYR A 134 -7.31 -4.80 -6.15
N ALA A 135 -6.72 -4.17 -5.15
CA ALA A 135 -7.41 -3.60 -4.00
C ALA A 135 -8.15 -2.28 -4.30
N GLY A 136 -8.10 -1.78 -5.54
CA GLY A 136 -8.77 -0.55 -5.95
C GLY A 136 -8.12 0.73 -5.43
N GLU A 137 -6.79 0.71 -5.21
CA GLU A 137 -6.04 1.91 -4.82
C GLU A 137 -6.10 2.98 -5.91
N ASP A 138 -6.09 4.24 -5.50
CA ASP A 138 -6.09 5.37 -6.43
C ASP A 138 -4.79 5.39 -7.27
N ILE A 139 -4.93 5.24 -8.59
CA ILE A 139 -3.81 5.27 -9.54
C ILE A 139 -3.01 6.58 -9.46
N LYS A 140 -3.64 7.70 -9.10
CA LYS A 140 -2.98 8.99 -8.91
C LYS A 140 -2.14 8.99 -7.64
N PHE A 141 -2.61 8.33 -6.58
CA PHE A 141 -1.83 8.13 -5.37
C PHE A 141 -0.59 7.28 -5.66
N ILE A 142 -0.74 6.17 -6.38
CA ILE A 142 0.40 5.30 -6.78
C ILE A 142 1.41 6.10 -7.60
N ALA A 143 0.97 6.83 -8.62
CA ALA A 143 1.83 7.66 -9.46
C ALA A 143 2.59 8.72 -8.65
N ARG A 144 1.94 9.36 -7.67
CA ARG A 144 2.56 10.32 -6.75
C ARG A 144 3.67 9.67 -5.93
N ARG A 145 3.47 8.44 -5.45
CA ARG A 145 4.52 7.71 -4.69
C ARG A 145 5.72 7.39 -5.56
N ILE A 146 5.51 7.06 -6.84
CA ILE A 146 6.59 6.83 -7.80
C ILE A 146 7.38 8.13 -8.05
N MET A 147 6.72 9.28 -8.22
CA MET A 147 7.40 10.58 -8.39
C MET A 147 8.26 10.96 -7.19
N ILE A 148 7.74 10.73 -5.97
CA ILE A 148 8.51 10.99 -4.74
C ILE A 148 9.76 10.10 -4.71
N LEU A 149 9.61 8.80 -4.95
CA LEU A 149 10.72 7.84 -4.96
C LEU A 149 11.77 8.20 -6.02
N ALA A 150 11.36 8.65 -7.20
CA ALA A 150 12.27 9.07 -8.26
C ALA A 150 13.21 10.20 -7.81
N SER A 151 12.75 11.13 -6.98
CA SER A 151 13.56 12.22 -6.43
C SER A 151 14.28 11.85 -5.14
N GLU A 152 13.64 11.07 -4.27
CA GLU A 152 14.11 10.73 -2.93
C GLU A 152 15.20 9.66 -2.95
N ASP A 153 14.97 8.58 -3.71
CA ASP A 153 15.78 7.37 -3.68
C ASP A 153 16.70 7.19 -4.90
N ILE A 154 16.39 7.84 -6.03
CA ILE A 154 17.19 7.81 -7.26
C ILE A 154 17.90 9.15 -7.47
N GLY A 155 17.15 10.25 -7.45
CA GLY A 155 17.69 11.59 -7.55
C GLY A 155 18.61 11.78 -8.75
N ASN A 156 19.77 12.37 -8.50
CA ASN A 156 20.77 12.65 -9.54
C ASN A 156 21.64 11.44 -9.95
N ALA A 157 21.43 10.26 -9.35
CA ALA A 157 22.07 9.04 -9.84
C ALA A 157 21.51 8.63 -11.23
N ASP A 158 20.21 8.93 -11.47
CA ASP A 158 19.57 8.85 -12.77
C ASP A 158 18.50 9.95 -12.91
N PRO A 159 18.84 11.13 -13.44
CA PRO A 159 17.90 12.25 -13.59
C PRO A 159 16.68 11.91 -14.47
N GLN A 160 16.79 10.92 -15.34
CA GLN A 160 15.70 10.48 -16.20
C GLN A 160 14.54 9.85 -15.41
N ALA A 161 14.82 9.31 -14.21
CA ALA A 161 13.81 8.70 -13.35
C ALA A 161 12.63 9.63 -13.05
N LEU A 162 12.92 10.90 -12.71
CA LEU A 162 11.85 11.87 -12.47
C LEU A 162 11.05 12.18 -13.72
N CYS A 163 11.70 12.27 -14.89
CA CYS A 163 11.01 12.47 -16.16
C CYS A 163 10.05 11.33 -16.49
N VAL A 164 10.51 10.08 -16.31
CA VAL A 164 9.67 8.88 -16.50
C VAL A 164 8.50 8.86 -15.51
N ALA A 165 8.74 9.18 -14.25
CA ALA A 165 7.69 9.21 -13.24
C ALA A 165 6.61 10.27 -13.53
N VAL A 166 7.01 11.48 -13.95
CA VAL A 166 6.09 12.56 -14.32
C VAL A 166 5.31 12.19 -15.59
N ALA A 167 5.98 11.66 -16.61
CA ALA A 167 5.31 11.21 -17.83
C ALA A 167 4.28 10.11 -17.55
N ALA A 168 4.62 9.13 -16.70
CA ALA A 168 3.70 8.10 -16.26
C ALA A 168 2.49 8.68 -15.52
N ALA A 169 2.70 9.62 -14.58
CA ALA A 169 1.63 10.26 -13.84
C ALA A 169 0.64 11.00 -14.76
N GLN A 170 1.15 11.74 -15.75
CA GLN A 170 0.32 12.42 -16.75
C GLN A 170 -0.43 11.46 -17.66
N ALA A 171 0.22 10.35 -18.05
CA ALA A 171 -0.38 9.36 -18.92
C ALA A 171 -1.52 8.61 -18.24
N VAL A 172 -1.36 8.17 -16.98
CA VAL A 172 -2.40 7.44 -16.24
C VAL A 172 -3.65 8.29 -16.01
N GLU A 173 -3.50 9.61 -15.83
CA GLU A 173 -4.64 10.52 -15.71
C GLU A 173 -5.46 10.64 -17.01
N ARG A 174 -4.82 10.52 -18.17
CA ARG A 174 -5.46 10.65 -19.48
C ARG A 174 -6.07 9.34 -19.95
N VAL A 175 -5.39 8.23 -19.67
CA VAL A 175 -5.75 6.91 -20.19
C VAL A 175 -6.75 6.21 -19.26
N GLY A 176 -6.52 6.23 -17.94
CA GLY A 176 -7.38 5.54 -16.97
C GLY A 176 -7.17 4.03 -16.97
N MET A 177 -7.97 3.34 -16.12
CA MET A 177 -7.98 1.88 -16.06
C MET A 177 -8.80 1.30 -17.22
N PRO A 178 -8.47 0.10 -17.74
CA PRO A 178 -7.43 -0.81 -17.23
C PRO A 178 -6.01 -0.54 -17.75
N GLU A 179 -5.82 0.26 -18.79
CA GLU A 179 -4.52 0.43 -19.44
C GLU A 179 -3.48 1.16 -18.60
N ALA A 180 -3.91 1.98 -17.63
CA ALA A 180 -3.03 2.67 -16.68
C ALA A 180 -2.11 1.71 -15.90
N GLN A 181 -2.53 0.45 -15.68
CA GLN A 181 -1.71 -0.57 -15.03
C GLN A 181 -0.40 -0.87 -15.79
N ILE A 182 -0.44 -0.81 -17.13
CA ILE A 182 0.72 -1.06 -18.00
C ILE A 182 1.73 0.08 -17.84
N ILE A 183 1.24 1.31 -17.85
CA ILE A 183 2.05 2.53 -17.69
C ILE A 183 2.72 2.54 -16.30
N LEU A 184 1.97 2.23 -15.25
CA LEU A 184 2.49 2.14 -13.88
C LEU A 184 3.53 1.02 -13.76
N SER A 185 3.30 -0.15 -14.36
CA SER A 185 4.24 -1.26 -14.34
C SER A 185 5.57 -0.90 -15.02
N GLN A 186 5.53 -0.21 -16.17
CA GLN A 186 6.73 0.30 -16.85
C GLN A 186 7.52 1.25 -15.94
N ALA A 187 6.85 2.23 -15.33
CA ALA A 187 7.49 3.19 -14.45
C ALA A 187 8.11 2.50 -13.21
N VAL A 188 7.37 1.59 -12.58
CA VAL A 188 7.82 0.84 -11.39
C VAL A 188 9.05 -0.01 -11.69
N THR A 189 9.06 -0.73 -12.81
CA THR A 189 10.21 -1.54 -13.24
C THR A 189 11.43 -0.65 -13.50
N TYR A 190 11.23 0.50 -14.16
CA TYR A 190 12.30 1.48 -14.34
C TYR A 190 12.89 1.94 -13.01
N MET A 191 12.03 2.36 -12.06
CA MET A 191 12.46 2.82 -10.73
C MET A 191 13.21 1.74 -9.95
N ALA A 192 12.75 0.49 -10.02
CA ALA A 192 13.41 -0.62 -9.35
C ALA A 192 14.81 -0.90 -9.92
N CYS A 193 14.99 -0.79 -11.25
CA CYS A 193 16.25 -1.08 -11.92
C CYS A 193 17.23 0.12 -11.96
N ALA A 194 16.77 1.35 -11.71
CA ALA A 194 17.61 2.54 -11.71
C ALA A 194 18.64 2.54 -10.57
N PRO A 195 19.83 3.14 -10.75
CA PRO A 195 20.78 3.34 -9.65
C PRO A 195 20.16 4.22 -8.56
N LYS A 196 20.54 3.97 -7.29
CA LYS A 196 19.96 4.63 -6.12
C LYS A 196 20.90 5.65 -5.50
N SER A 197 20.36 6.82 -5.14
CA SER A 197 21.08 7.85 -4.37
C SER A 197 20.11 8.73 -3.61
N ASN A 198 20.31 8.89 -2.32
CA ASN A 198 19.57 9.81 -1.46
C ASN A 198 20.30 11.15 -1.26
N ALA A 199 21.31 11.46 -2.10
CA ALA A 199 22.14 12.65 -1.93
C ALA A 199 21.34 13.95 -1.99
N ALA A 200 20.31 14.04 -2.86
CA ALA A 200 19.43 15.21 -2.97
C ALA A 200 18.65 15.47 -1.66
N VAL A 201 18.13 14.40 -1.05
CA VAL A 201 17.40 14.47 0.23
C VAL A 201 18.34 14.92 1.35
N ASN A 202 19.49 14.27 1.47
CA ASN A 202 20.46 14.60 2.50
C ASN A 202 20.96 16.04 2.37
N ALA A 203 21.18 16.51 1.13
CA ALA A 203 21.62 17.88 0.87
C ALA A 203 20.60 18.91 1.37
N ILE A 204 19.35 18.78 0.98
CA ILE A 204 18.33 19.78 1.37
C ILE A 204 18.06 19.74 2.89
N PHE A 205 17.96 18.55 3.50
CA PHE A 205 17.70 18.47 4.94
C PHE A 205 18.88 19.00 5.77
N SER A 206 20.13 18.71 5.38
CA SER A 206 21.30 19.26 6.05
C SER A 206 21.37 20.78 5.89
N ALA A 207 21.07 21.32 4.70
CA ALA A 207 21.00 22.75 4.46
C ALA A 207 19.91 23.44 5.30
N MET A 208 18.72 22.85 5.36
CA MET A 208 17.59 23.36 6.16
C MET A 208 17.93 23.36 7.67
N ASP A 209 18.63 22.32 8.15
CA ASP A 209 19.08 22.26 9.55
C ASP A 209 20.15 23.33 9.84
N SER A 210 21.08 23.53 8.93
CA SER A 210 22.08 24.61 9.02
C SER A 210 21.43 25.99 9.07
N VAL A 211 20.48 26.28 8.17
CA VAL A 211 19.76 27.57 8.15
C VAL A 211 19.01 27.83 9.45
N LYS A 212 18.44 26.81 10.08
CA LYS A 212 17.74 26.93 11.38
C LYS A 212 18.70 27.27 12.52
N LYS A 213 19.93 26.78 12.47
CA LYS A 213 20.94 26.90 13.54
C LYS A 213 21.81 28.16 13.39
N THR A 214 21.96 28.67 12.19
CA THR A 214 22.90 29.77 11.88
C THR A 214 22.20 30.97 11.28
N ARG A 215 22.51 32.17 11.81
CA ARG A 215 22.13 33.43 11.19
C ARG A 215 23.27 33.90 10.30
N THR A 216 23.22 33.54 9.04
CA THR A 216 24.21 33.99 8.04
C THR A 216 23.63 35.11 7.18
N THR A 217 24.45 36.11 6.86
CA THR A 217 24.10 37.11 5.84
C THR A 217 24.69 36.66 4.50
N VAL A 218 24.06 37.09 3.41
CA VAL A 218 24.60 36.84 2.08
C VAL A 218 25.96 37.57 1.94
N PRO A 219 27.04 36.87 1.55
CA PRO A 219 28.33 37.46 1.32
C PRO A 219 28.26 38.65 0.32
N VAL A 220 29.05 39.72 0.55
CA VAL A 220 28.92 40.95 -0.22
C VAL A 220 29.07 40.75 -1.73
N HIS A 221 29.99 39.87 -2.15
CA HIS A 221 30.23 39.53 -3.54
C HIS A 221 29.06 38.75 -4.21
N LEU A 222 28.17 38.15 -3.43
CA LEU A 222 26.96 37.43 -3.91
C LEU A 222 25.67 38.26 -3.78
N GLN A 223 25.76 39.49 -3.22
CA GLN A 223 24.60 40.35 -3.10
C GLN A 223 24.25 40.95 -4.45
N ASP A 224 22.96 41.30 -4.60
CA ASP A 224 22.43 41.91 -5.83
C ASP A 224 23.24 43.15 -6.26
N ALA A 225 23.65 43.18 -7.53
CA ALA A 225 24.49 44.18 -8.15
C ALA A 225 23.83 44.78 -9.42
N HIS A 226 22.50 44.69 -9.58
CA HIS A 226 21.77 45.16 -10.75
C HIS A 226 21.36 46.64 -10.68
N TYR A 227 21.88 47.42 -9.73
CA TYR A 227 21.58 48.83 -9.57
C TYR A 227 22.83 49.72 -9.59
N GLY A 228 22.71 51.01 -10.00
CA GLY A 228 23.83 51.94 -10.05
C GLY A 228 24.44 52.20 -8.68
N GLY A 229 25.79 52.15 -8.57
CA GLY A 229 26.52 52.40 -7.33
C GLY A 229 26.81 51.17 -6.45
N HIS A 230 26.38 49.98 -6.87
CA HIS A 230 26.68 48.71 -6.17
C HIS A 230 28.17 48.49 -5.97
N GLU A 231 29.02 48.92 -6.93
CA GLU A 231 30.49 48.79 -6.86
C GLU A 231 31.09 49.53 -5.66
N LYS A 232 30.54 50.73 -5.31
CA LYS A 232 30.98 51.47 -4.11
C LYS A 232 30.70 50.76 -2.81
N LEU A 233 29.77 49.81 -2.84
CA LEU A 233 29.40 48.95 -1.69
C LEU A 233 30.12 47.60 -1.76
N GLY A 234 30.98 47.36 -2.75
CA GLY A 234 31.70 46.11 -2.95
C GLY A 234 30.81 44.93 -3.38
N LYS A 235 29.55 45.19 -3.79
CA LYS A 235 28.59 44.16 -4.18
C LYS A 235 28.87 43.65 -5.59
N GLY A 236 28.87 42.33 -5.75
CA GLY A 236 29.12 41.66 -7.03
C GLY A 236 30.58 41.70 -7.49
N ILE A 237 31.51 42.26 -6.69
CA ILE A 237 32.93 42.32 -7.05
C ILE A 237 33.59 40.98 -6.69
N GLY A 238 34.30 40.40 -7.65
CA GLY A 238 35.02 39.12 -7.45
C GLY A 238 34.18 37.87 -7.62
N TYR A 239 33.00 38.03 -8.19
CA TYR A 239 32.15 36.89 -8.57
C TYR A 239 32.50 36.41 -9.99
#